data_de0f14373f2f9f718a1e886ccf46b864
#
_entry.id   de0f14373f2f9f718a1e886ccf46b864
#
_cell.length_a   1.000
_cell.length_b   1.000
_cell.length_c   1.000
_cell.angle_alpha   90.00
_cell.angle_beta   90.00
_cell.angle_gamma   90.00
#
_symmetry.space_group_name_H-M   'P 1'
#
loop_
_entity.id
_entity.type
_entity.pdbx_description
1 polymer ?
#
loop_
_entity_poly.entity_id
_entity_poly.type
_entity_poly.pdbx_seq_one_letter_code
_entity_poly.pdbx_strand_id
1 'polypeptide(L)'
;MWLPEKYKKPNTSTYVQGIEVGLDYMGMIPEGFDTIHLPETEYLQFQGQPFCEEDYCEAIHTVQVFMDSYDPAYLGYRWDDENLRIHLEPRGGRGYIELRAVRRVQKWAKRFLLKGWRKRPQKRDVPPCPGTENRAVYALAVFPAVQ
;
A
#
# COMPACT_ATOMS: atom_id res chain seq x y z
N MET A 1 7.34 -0.32 -7.04
CA MET A 1 6.76 -1.37 -6.15
C MET A 1 7.85 -1.98 -5.29
N TRP A 2 7.49 -2.54 -4.13
CA TRP A 2 8.42 -3.27 -3.25
C TRP A 2 8.12 -4.76 -3.32
N LEU A 3 9.19 -5.54 -3.52
CA LEU A 3 9.12 -6.99 -3.62
C LEU A 3 9.18 -7.64 -2.23
N PRO A 4 8.32 -8.62 -1.92
CA PRO A 4 8.55 -9.56 -0.83
C PRO A 4 9.85 -10.35 -1.04
N GLU A 5 10.46 -10.82 0.05
CA GLU A 5 11.73 -11.57 0.02
C GLU A 5 11.73 -12.76 -0.94
N LYS A 6 10.58 -13.44 -1.11
CA LYS A 6 10.45 -14.60 -2.02
C LYS A 6 10.69 -14.28 -3.50
N TYR A 7 10.56 -13.01 -3.89
CA TYR A 7 10.80 -12.55 -5.27
C TYR A 7 12.14 -11.84 -5.44
N LYS A 8 12.83 -11.55 -4.32
CA LYS A 8 14.09 -10.84 -4.35
C LYS A 8 15.21 -11.77 -4.81
N LYS A 9 15.98 -11.32 -5.78
CA LYS A 9 17.20 -12.00 -6.22
C LYS A 9 18.39 -11.54 -5.38
N PRO A 10 19.43 -12.38 -5.21
CA PRO A 10 20.66 -11.98 -4.55
C PRO A 10 21.25 -10.71 -5.19
N ASN A 11 21.71 -9.79 -4.36
CA ASN A 11 22.35 -8.52 -4.80
C ASN A 11 21.44 -7.60 -5.62
N THR A 12 20.10 -7.73 -5.50
CA THR A 12 19.14 -6.82 -6.14
C THR A 12 18.41 -5.97 -5.09
N SER A 13 17.84 -4.85 -5.55
CA SER A 13 16.98 -4.00 -4.72
C SER A 13 15.66 -4.72 -4.42
N THR A 14 15.08 -4.42 -3.25
CA THR A 14 13.68 -4.74 -2.96
C THR A 14 12.70 -3.84 -3.71
N TYR A 15 13.14 -2.65 -4.08
CA TYR A 15 12.36 -1.71 -4.87
C TYR A 15 12.62 -1.91 -6.35
N VAL A 16 11.56 -2.13 -7.11
CA VAL A 16 11.60 -2.32 -8.56
C VAL A 16 10.57 -1.46 -9.27
N GLN A 17 10.86 -1.13 -10.51
CA GLN A 17 9.91 -0.52 -11.43
C GLN A 17 9.53 -1.55 -12.49
N GLY A 18 8.31 -1.48 -12.99
CA GLY A 18 7.84 -2.42 -14.00
C GLY A 18 6.49 -2.01 -14.55
N ILE A 19 6.06 -2.76 -15.53
CA ILE A 19 4.72 -2.69 -16.12
C ILE A 19 4.00 -4.00 -15.86
N GLU A 20 2.69 -3.92 -15.72
CA GLU A 20 1.83 -5.09 -15.66
C GLU A 20 1.44 -5.50 -17.08
N VAL A 21 1.49 -6.79 -17.35
CA VAL A 21 1.04 -7.40 -18.61
C VAL A 21 0.11 -8.56 -18.29
N GLY A 22 -0.80 -8.88 -19.22
CA GLY A 22 -1.71 -10.02 -19.06
C GLY A 22 -0.97 -11.36 -18.95
N LEU A 23 -1.60 -12.35 -18.34
CA LEU A 23 -1.05 -13.70 -18.19
C LEU A 23 -0.80 -14.40 -19.54
N ASP A 24 -1.48 -13.96 -20.59
CA ASP A 24 -1.36 -14.43 -21.96
C ASP A 24 -0.31 -13.66 -22.79
N TYR A 25 0.48 -12.78 -22.12
CA TYR A 25 1.51 -12.02 -22.82
C TYR A 25 2.59 -12.94 -23.41
N MET A 26 2.72 -12.90 -24.74
CA MET A 26 3.68 -13.70 -25.54
C MET A 26 4.77 -12.83 -26.16
N GLY A 27 4.86 -11.57 -25.74
CA GLY A 27 5.90 -10.65 -26.22
C GLY A 27 7.30 -11.02 -25.74
N MET A 28 8.30 -10.50 -26.46
CA MET A 28 9.70 -10.71 -26.09
C MET A 28 10.04 -9.90 -24.82
N ILE A 29 10.70 -10.54 -23.88
CA ILE A 29 11.23 -9.87 -22.69
C ILE A 29 12.59 -9.32 -23.05
N PRO A 30 12.81 -7.99 -22.96
CA PRO A 30 14.11 -7.39 -23.28
C PRO A 30 15.21 -7.90 -22.34
N GLU A 31 16.44 -7.90 -22.86
CA GLU A 31 17.61 -8.22 -22.03
C GLU A 31 17.71 -7.30 -20.81
N GLY A 32 18.01 -7.87 -19.65
CA GLY A 32 18.09 -7.14 -18.38
C GLY A 32 16.75 -6.96 -17.65
N PHE A 33 15.66 -7.44 -18.23
CA PHE A 33 14.34 -7.48 -17.58
C PHE A 33 14.00 -8.87 -17.09
N ASP A 34 13.14 -8.91 -16.08
CA ASP A 34 12.61 -10.14 -15.50
C ASP A 34 11.10 -10.11 -15.45
N THR A 35 10.48 -11.29 -15.38
CA THR A 35 9.05 -11.42 -15.15
C THR A 35 8.78 -12.02 -13.77
N ILE A 36 7.77 -11.50 -13.11
CA ILE A 36 7.27 -12.03 -11.84
C ILE A 36 5.80 -12.35 -12.03
N HIS A 37 5.43 -13.59 -11.76
CA HIS A 37 4.03 -13.97 -11.70
C HIS A 37 3.41 -13.47 -10.39
N LEU A 38 2.43 -12.60 -10.48
CA LEU A 38 1.71 -12.07 -9.34
C LEU A 38 0.44 -12.90 -9.12
N PRO A 39 0.25 -13.47 -7.92
CA PRO A 39 -0.99 -14.15 -7.61
C PRO A 39 -2.13 -13.14 -7.46
N GLU A 40 -3.36 -13.61 -7.69
CA GLU A 40 -4.56 -12.84 -7.39
C GLU A 40 -4.55 -12.39 -5.92
N THR A 41 -4.71 -11.09 -5.69
CA THR A 41 -4.54 -10.49 -4.37
C THR A 41 -5.49 -9.30 -4.19
N GLU A 42 -6.12 -9.20 -3.02
CA GLU A 42 -6.89 -8.02 -2.64
C GLU A 42 -5.94 -6.94 -2.08
N TYR A 43 -6.20 -5.68 -2.40
CA TYR A 43 -5.42 -4.54 -1.94
C TYR A 43 -6.28 -3.50 -1.24
N LEU A 44 -5.73 -2.88 -0.20
CA LEU A 44 -6.22 -1.59 0.30
C LEU A 44 -5.45 -0.48 -0.41
N GLN A 45 -6.20 0.46 -0.99
CA GLN A 45 -5.63 1.66 -1.60
C GLN A 45 -5.63 2.81 -0.60
N PHE A 46 -4.51 3.49 -0.51
CA PHE A 46 -4.32 4.73 0.25
C PHE A 46 -4.00 5.84 -0.73
N GLN A 47 -4.80 6.91 -0.69
CA GLN A 47 -4.65 8.03 -1.59
C GLN A 47 -4.58 9.33 -0.82
N GLY A 48 -3.55 10.11 -1.08
CA GLY A 48 -3.36 11.45 -0.53
C GLY A 48 -4.12 12.51 -1.32
N GLN A 49 -4.12 13.73 -0.78
CA GLN A 49 -4.64 14.91 -1.45
C GLN A 49 -3.80 15.27 -2.68
N PRO A 50 -4.38 16.04 -3.62
CA PRO A 50 -3.60 16.73 -4.63
C PRO A 50 -2.48 17.57 -3.98
N PHE A 51 -1.33 17.65 -4.62
CA PHE A 51 -0.15 18.36 -4.12
C PHE A 51 0.56 19.12 -5.24
N CYS A 52 1.33 20.13 -4.88
CA CYS A 52 2.27 20.82 -5.77
C CYS A 52 3.60 20.05 -5.85
N GLU A 53 4.38 20.27 -6.88
CA GLU A 53 5.61 19.53 -7.11
C GLU A 53 6.63 19.72 -5.96
N GLU A 54 6.64 20.90 -5.36
CA GLU A 54 7.48 21.22 -4.21
C GLU A 54 7.14 20.38 -2.97
N ASP A 55 5.87 19.95 -2.83
CA ASP A 55 5.34 19.17 -1.71
C ASP A 55 5.42 17.65 -1.94
N TYR A 56 6.06 17.21 -3.00
CA TYR A 56 6.10 15.81 -3.44
C TYR A 56 6.51 14.83 -2.34
N CYS A 57 7.61 15.13 -1.65
CA CYS A 57 8.10 14.24 -0.58
C CYS A 57 7.15 14.19 0.61
N GLU A 58 6.54 15.33 0.97
CA GLU A 58 5.57 15.40 2.07
C GLU A 58 4.29 14.64 1.74
N ALA A 59 3.80 14.75 0.50
CA ALA A 59 2.62 14.03 0.03
C ALA A 59 2.81 12.51 0.13
N ILE A 60 3.97 11.99 -0.28
CA ILE A 60 4.32 10.57 -0.14
C ILE A 60 4.38 10.18 1.34
N HIS A 61 5.15 10.93 2.14
CA HIS A 61 5.36 10.63 3.56
C HIS A 61 4.03 10.59 4.33
N THR A 62 3.14 11.53 4.08
CA THR A 62 1.82 11.60 4.72
C THR A 62 1.00 10.34 4.48
N VAL A 63 0.95 9.84 3.24
CA VAL A 63 0.22 8.61 2.91
C VAL A 63 0.87 7.39 3.56
N GLN A 64 2.20 7.31 3.55
CA GLN A 64 2.92 6.19 4.14
C GLN A 64 2.75 6.11 5.66
N VAL A 65 2.85 7.23 6.37
CA VAL A 65 2.59 7.30 7.81
C VAL A 65 1.17 6.88 8.15
N PHE A 66 0.19 7.35 7.37
CA PHE A 66 -1.20 6.94 7.57
C PHE A 66 -1.40 5.45 7.35
N MET A 67 -0.90 4.91 6.24
CA MET A 67 -1.00 3.49 5.89
C MET A 67 -0.33 2.59 6.95
N ASP A 68 0.84 2.98 7.45
CA ASP A 68 1.57 2.20 8.46
C ASP A 68 0.90 2.24 9.83
N SER A 69 0.12 3.28 10.12
CA SER A 69 -0.68 3.40 11.34
C SER A 69 -2.05 2.73 11.25
N TYR A 70 -2.49 2.35 10.05
CA TYR A 70 -3.82 1.81 9.81
C TYR A 70 -3.91 0.33 10.19
N ASP A 71 -4.96 -0.02 10.94
CA ASP A 71 -5.26 -1.43 11.25
C ASP A 71 -6.32 -1.99 10.26
N PRO A 72 -5.95 -2.90 9.34
CA PRO A 72 -6.89 -3.46 8.38
C PRO A 72 -7.98 -4.31 9.01
N ALA A 73 -7.85 -4.70 10.28
CA ALA A 73 -8.85 -5.46 11.02
C ALA A 73 -10.19 -4.71 11.13
N TYR A 74 -10.21 -3.38 11.06
CA TYR A 74 -11.44 -2.58 11.00
C TYR A 74 -12.34 -2.98 9.82
N LEU A 75 -11.74 -3.42 8.72
CA LEU A 75 -12.46 -3.87 7.53
C LEU A 75 -12.58 -5.39 7.45
N GLY A 76 -12.06 -6.12 8.44
CA GLY A 76 -12.06 -7.58 8.47
C GLY A 76 -10.94 -8.20 7.64
N TYR A 77 -9.84 -7.48 7.48
CA TYR A 77 -8.62 -7.92 6.80
C TYR A 77 -7.45 -8.02 7.76
N ARG A 78 -6.36 -8.57 7.29
CA ARG A 78 -5.01 -8.49 7.83
C ARG A 78 -4.03 -8.17 6.72
N TRP A 79 -2.89 -7.59 7.03
CA TRP A 79 -1.84 -7.36 6.04
C TRP A 79 -1.36 -8.68 5.45
N ASP A 80 -1.02 -8.65 4.17
CA ASP A 80 -0.43 -9.74 3.42
C ASP A 80 0.96 -9.34 2.93
N ASP A 81 1.95 -9.48 3.81
CA ASP A 81 3.33 -9.09 3.52
C ASP A 81 4.05 -10.10 2.59
N GLU A 82 3.36 -11.18 2.17
CA GLU A 82 3.86 -12.11 1.15
C GLU A 82 3.60 -11.62 -0.28
N ASN A 83 2.81 -10.57 -0.45
CA ASN A 83 2.50 -9.98 -1.73
C ASN A 83 3.06 -8.55 -1.85
N LEU A 84 3.06 -8.02 -3.07
CA LEU A 84 3.68 -6.74 -3.37
C LEU A 84 3.03 -5.58 -2.61
N ARG A 85 3.84 -4.60 -2.24
CA ARG A 85 3.41 -3.24 -1.95
C ARG A 85 3.65 -2.41 -3.21
N ILE A 86 2.60 -1.77 -3.72
CA ILE A 86 2.62 -1.09 -5.01
C ILE A 86 2.35 0.39 -4.78
N HIS A 87 3.11 1.26 -5.43
CA HIS A 87 2.70 2.65 -5.57
C HIS A 87 2.54 2.99 -7.05
N LEU A 88 1.60 3.84 -7.34
CA LEU A 88 1.45 4.42 -8.67
C LEU A 88 2.35 5.65 -8.77
N GLU A 89 2.78 5.96 -9.99
CA GLU A 89 3.54 7.17 -10.25
C GLU A 89 2.82 8.38 -9.66
N PRO A 90 3.47 9.15 -8.79
CA PRO A 90 2.85 10.33 -8.18
C PRO A 90 2.50 11.38 -9.22
N ARG A 91 1.26 11.86 -9.16
CA ARG A 91 0.78 12.95 -10.02
C ARG A 91 0.08 13.97 -9.15
N GLY A 92 0.58 15.20 -9.12
CA GLY A 92 0.10 16.25 -8.24
C GLY A 92 -1.41 16.42 -8.22
N GLY A 93 -2.07 16.48 -9.39
CA GLY A 93 -3.53 16.64 -9.48
C GLY A 93 -4.34 15.43 -8.98
N ARG A 94 -3.75 14.24 -8.92
CA ARG A 94 -4.41 13.01 -8.43
C ARG A 94 -4.08 12.72 -6.96
N GLY A 95 -2.97 13.23 -6.47
CA GLY A 95 -2.37 12.83 -5.22
C GLY A 95 -1.48 11.59 -5.38
N TYR A 96 -0.78 11.25 -4.30
CA TYR A 96 0.00 10.01 -4.22
C TYR A 96 -0.91 8.84 -3.90
N ILE A 97 -0.69 7.70 -4.56
CA ILE A 97 -1.46 6.47 -4.34
C ILE A 97 -0.51 5.33 -4.02
N GLU A 98 -0.82 4.63 -2.95
CA GLU A 98 -0.14 3.41 -2.55
C GLU A 98 -1.14 2.29 -2.24
N LEU A 99 -0.78 1.06 -2.62
CA LEU A 99 -1.59 -0.13 -2.43
C LEU A 99 -0.82 -1.12 -1.57
N ARG A 100 -1.46 -1.61 -0.52
CA ARG A 100 -0.90 -2.66 0.34
C ARG A 100 -1.79 -3.88 0.33
N ALA A 101 -1.20 -5.04 0.09
CA ALA A 101 -1.90 -6.31 -0.02
C ALA A 101 -2.55 -6.71 1.30
N VAL A 102 -3.74 -7.31 1.21
CA VAL A 102 -4.50 -7.78 2.37
C VAL A 102 -5.11 -9.15 2.13
N ARG A 103 -5.38 -9.88 3.22
CA ARG A 103 -6.17 -11.12 3.23
C ARG A 103 -7.35 -10.98 4.15
N ARG A 104 -8.49 -11.55 3.76
CA ARG A 104 -9.68 -11.59 4.62
C ARG A 104 -9.41 -12.41 5.87
N VAL A 105 -9.81 -11.87 7.01
CA VAL A 105 -9.84 -12.62 8.27
C VAL A 105 -11.10 -13.49 8.29
N GLN A 106 -10.93 -14.81 8.42
CA GLN A 106 -12.06 -15.73 8.48
C GLN A 106 -12.98 -15.40 9.67
N LYS A 107 -14.29 -15.56 9.49
CA LYS A 107 -15.34 -15.15 10.47
C LYS A 107 -15.13 -15.68 11.90
N TRP A 108 -14.49 -16.81 12.08
CA TRP A 108 -14.22 -17.37 13.41
C TRP A 108 -13.09 -16.64 14.17
N ALA A 109 -12.15 -16.02 13.48
CA ALA A 109 -11.11 -15.20 14.11
C ALA A 109 -11.64 -13.88 14.69
N LYS A 110 -12.73 -13.32 14.14
CA LYS A 110 -13.37 -12.09 14.67
C LYS A 110 -13.80 -12.20 16.13
N ARG A 111 -14.16 -13.41 16.59
CA ARG A 111 -14.65 -13.62 17.96
C ARG A 111 -13.55 -13.47 19.04
N PHE A 112 -12.30 -13.64 18.68
CA PHE A 112 -11.16 -13.50 19.58
C PHE A 112 -10.55 -12.08 19.58
N LEU A 113 -10.56 -11.40 18.43
CA LEU A 113 -10.03 -10.03 18.31
C LEU A 113 -10.86 -9.01 19.10
N LEU A 114 -12.18 -9.19 19.19
CA LEU A 114 -13.05 -8.26 19.93
C LEU A 114 -12.92 -8.36 21.45
N LYS A 115 -12.32 -9.41 22.01
CA LYS A 115 -12.11 -9.55 23.47
C LYS A 115 -10.86 -8.82 23.99
N GLY A 116 -9.93 -8.42 23.13
CA GLY A 116 -8.68 -7.71 23.48
C GLY A 116 -8.79 -6.19 23.48
N TRP A 117 -9.92 -5.63 23.10
CA TRP A 117 -10.08 -4.21 22.79
C TRP A 117 -10.44 -3.35 24.00
N ARG A 118 -9.51 -3.19 24.96
CA ARG A 118 -9.64 -2.21 26.06
C ARG A 118 -8.50 -1.23 26.21
N LYS A 119 -7.70 -0.96 25.21
CA LYS A 119 -6.76 0.18 25.26
C LYS A 119 -6.77 0.92 23.93
N ARG A 120 -7.44 2.08 23.90
CA ARG A 120 -7.17 3.10 22.87
C ARG A 120 -5.68 3.42 22.94
N PRO A 121 -4.94 3.42 21.82
CA PRO A 121 -3.63 4.05 21.81
C PRO A 121 -3.86 5.53 22.15
N GLN A 122 -3.16 6.03 23.17
CA GLN A 122 -3.09 7.45 23.43
C GLN A 122 -2.53 8.11 22.16
N LYS A 123 -3.24 9.15 21.66
CA LYS A 123 -2.68 10.09 20.70
C LYS A 123 -1.32 10.53 21.24
N ARG A 124 -0.24 10.15 20.57
CA ARG A 124 1.01 10.89 20.73
C ARG A 124 0.79 12.21 20.04
N ASP A 125 0.86 13.27 20.81
CA ASP A 125 0.87 14.63 20.29
C ASP A 125 2.12 14.77 19.41
N VAL A 126 1.93 14.66 18.10
CA VAL A 126 2.92 15.07 17.11
C VAL A 126 2.76 16.59 17.03
N PRO A 127 3.79 17.38 17.32
CA PRO A 127 3.69 18.83 17.19
C PRO A 127 3.36 19.15 15.73
N PRO A 128 2.40 20.07 15.49
CA PRO A 128 2.06 20.50 14.14
C PRO A 128 3.27 21.19 13.52
N CYS A 129 3.68 20.77 12.33
CA CYS A 129 4.60 21.55 11.51
C CYS A 129 3.95 22.92 11.21
N PRO A 130 4.65 24.03 11.37
CA PRO A 130 4.10 25.34 11.08
C PRO A 130 3.81 25.46 9.59
N GLY A 131 2.54 25.63 9.22
CA GLY A 131 2.09 25.94 7.87
C GLY A 131 1.20 24.90 7.18
N THR A 132 0.89 23.77 7.82
CA THR A 132 -0.02 22.77 7.23
C THR A 132 -1.40 22.87 7.86
N GLU A 133 -2.31 23.53 7.17
CA GLU A 133 -3.73 23.30 7.39
C GLU A 133 -4.05 21.83 7.14
N ASN A 134 -4.86 21.21 8.02
CA ASN A 134 -5.28 19.81 8.05
C ASN A 134 -5.44 19.18 6.66
N ARG A 135 -4.39 18.55 6.14
CA ARG A 135 -4.48 17.73 4.93
C ARG A 135 -5.01 16.37 5.32
N ALA A 136 -6.26 16.10 4.98
CA ALA A 136 -6.86 14.81 5.21
C ALA A 136 -6.35 13.79 4.19
N VAL A 137 -5.96 12.61 4.66
CA VAL A 137 -5.75 11.44 3.81
C VAL A 137 -7.09 10.73 3.70
N TYR A 138 -7.63 10.62 2.50
CA TYR A 138 -8.85 9.86 2.24
C TYR A 138 -8.45 8.47 1.75
N ALA A 139 -8.93 7.49 2.45
CA ALA A 139 -8.76 6.11 2.10
C ALA A 139 -10.06 5.55 1.55
N LEU A 140 -10.01 4.65 0.76
CA LEU A 140 -10.40 3.28 0.76
C LEU A 140 -11.27 2.92 -0.44
N ALA A 141 -10.63 2.31 -1.38
CA ALA A 141 -11.30 1.34 -2.24
C ALA A 141 -10.61 -0.02 -2.02
N VAL A 142 -11.39 -1.06 -1.79
CA VAL A 142 -10.92 -2.44 -1.90
C VAL A 142 -11.08 -2.80 -3.37
N PHE A 143 -9.99 -3.05 -4.06
CA PHE A 143 -10.07 -3.53 -5.44
C PHE A 143 -9.83 -5.04 -5.44
N PRO A 144 -10.72 -5.82 -6.06
CA PRO A 144 -10.36 -7.16 -6.46
C PRO A 144 -9.18 -7.05 -7.43
N ALA A 145 -8.30 -8.05 -7.43
CA ALA A 145 -7.25 -8.15 -8.42
C ALA A 145 -7.86 -7.99 -9.81
N VAL A 146 -7.26 -7.15 -10.65
CA VAL A 146 -7.69 -7.02 -12.04
C VAL A 146 -7.43 -8.35 -12.71
N GLN A 147 -8.50 -8.99 -13.21
CA GLN A 147 -8.43 -10.18 -14.04
C GLN A 147 -7.84 -9.84 -15.40
#